data_464df094bee06171660cfb94651dff8e
#
_entry.id   464df094bee06171660cfb94651dff8e
#
_cell.length_a   1.000
_cell.length_b   1.000
_cell.length_c   1.000
_cell.angle_alpha   90.00
_cell.angle_beta   90.00
_cell.angle_gamma   90.00
#
_symmetry.space_group_name_H-M   'P 1'
#
loop_
_entity.id
_entity.type
_entity.pdbx_description
1 polymer ?
#
loop_
_entity_poly.entity_id
_entity_poly.type
_entity_poly.pdbx_seq_one_letter_code
_entity_poly.pdbx_strand_id
1 'polypeptide(L)'
;GMIDQTRLLRVIDLESKLPNAIKFLEHYESQPGKTGEKGAGLRGLQEDDIKMVPEVHRKLGAQQFKEIFVQNQRMADIKPGKKPEELMKEYFISMEALKKHVFPNVELRGAGNLFNQLTITLDRVLIKTFDNINPGRKSCSINLNVESVFTRTFEEFLGDSGGTPLSNIVFEFRQDNILQQFDEFQIAADLITSRGGLIAVDAIYPETVGLVNLHRLHATFAKIFWRPGAEETLPVPGDEIKKMQDQGLIFIIARLDDETGIQVGHDLDINVFQGFYVDDLLDGKIGKATVT
;
A
#
# COMPACT_ATOMS: atom_id res chain seq x y z
N GLY A 1 24.29 19.66 16.59
CA GLY A 1 24.21 20.61 15.50
C GLY A 1 22.75 20.72 15.10
N MET A 2 22.21 21.93 15.11
CA MET A 2 20.83 22.18 14.64
C MET A 2 20.72 21.69 13.19
N ILE A 3 19.86 20.72 12.95
CA ILE A 3 19.46 20.34 11.60
C ILE A 3 18.68 21.51 11.03
N ASP A 4 19.14 22.05 9.93
CA ASP A 4 18.50 23.15 9.22
C ASP A 4 17.13 22.68 8.71
N GLN A 5 16.08 23.06 9.41
CA GLN A 5 14.69 22.66 9.10
C GLN A 5 14.22 23.12 7.71
N THR A 6 14.89 24.10 7.10
CA THR A 6 14.58 24.58 5.74
C THR A 6 14.96 23.59 4.64
N ARG A 7 15.71 22.53 4.96
CA ARG A 7 16.10 21.49 4.00
C ARG A 7 15.11 20.31 3.91
N LEU A 8 14.15 20.20 4.82
CA LEU A 8 13.25 19.04 4.92
C LEU A 8 11.96 19.20 4.12
N LEU A 9 11.51 20.40 3.82
CA LEU A 9 10.32 20.65 3.00
C LEU A 9 10.73 21.10 1.59
N ARG A 10 10.75 20.16 0.66
CA ARG A 10 10.84 20.47 -0.77
C ARG A 10 9.50 20.19 -1.42
N VAL A 11 8.69 21.22 -1.62
CA VAL A 11 7.54 21.13 -2.52
C VAL A 11 8.07 20.97 -3.94
N ILE A 12 7.81 19.85 -4.58
CA ILE A 12 8.21 19.57 -5.96
C ILE A 12 6.97 19.74 -6.81
N ASP A 13 7.02 20.74 -7.70
CA ASP A 13 6.00 20.89 -8.72
C ASP A 13 6.15 19.74 -9.75
N LEU A 14 5.15 18.88 -9.81
CA LEU A 14 5.18 17.68 -10.64
C LEU A 14 5.12 17.99 -12.14
N GLU A 15 4.52 19.13 -12.54
CA GLU A 15 4.46 19.52 -13.94
C GLU A 15 5.86 19.87 -14.47
N SER A 16 6.73 20.44 -13.63
CA SER A 16 8.05 20.90 -14.04
C SER A 16 9.22 20.08 -13.52
N LYS A 17 9.05 19.29 -12.45
CA LYS A 17 10.14 18.64 -11.71
C LYS A 17 9.90 17.17 -11.35
N LEU A 18 9.03 16.49 -12.08
CA LEU A 18 8.74 15.06 -11.88
C LEU A 18 10.00 14.19 -11.78
N PRO A 19 11.06 14.34 -12.62
CA PRO A 19 12.29 13.54 -12.50
C PRO A 19 13.01 13.74 -11.15
N ASN A 20 12.88 14.91 -10.54
CA ASN A 20 13.52 15.19 -9.25
C ASN A 20 12.74 14.55 -8.08
N ALA A 21 11.40 14.50 -8.19
CA ALA A 21 10.54 13.80 -7.23
C ALA A 21 10.82 12.30 -7.24
N ILE A 22 10.90 11.70 -8.43
CA ILE A 22 11.23 10.28 -8.61
C ILE A 22 12.57 9.95 -7.97
N LYS A 23 13.64 10.69 -8.30
CA LYS A 23 14.98 10.49 -7.72
C LYS A 23 15.01 10.64 -6.20
N PHE A 24 14.20 11.56 -5.67
CA PHE A 24 14.11 11.75 -4.23
C PHE A 24 13.49 10.53 -3.54
N LEU A 25 12.40 10.01 -4.09
CA LEU A 25 11.73 8.81 -3.57
C LEU A 25 12.60 7.56 -3.70
N GLU A 26 13.23 7.35 -4.85
CA GLU A 26 14.17 6.24 -5.07
C GLU A 26 15.33 6.26 -4.05
N HIS A 27 15.81 7.45 -3.68
CA HIS A 27 16.83 7.60 -2.65
C HIS A 27 16.34 7.12 -1.28
N TYR A 28 15.08 7.42 -0.91
CA TYR A 28 14.49 6.96 0.35
C TYR A 28 14.21 5.46 0.36
N GLU A 29 13.78 4.90 -0.76
CA GLU A 29 13.55 3.46 -0.89
C GLU A 29 14.85 2.64 -0.89
N SER A 30 15.92 3.21 -1.42
CA SER A 30 17.23 2.55 -1.47
C SER A 30 18.02 2.62 -0.15
N GLN A 31 17.55 3.39 0.85
CA GLN A 31 18.20 3.37 2.16
C GLN A 31 18.01 2.00 2.83
N PRO A 32 19.09 1.29 3.17
CA PRO A 32 19.01 -0.06 3.69
C PRO A 32 18.43 -0.06 5.11
N GLY A 33 17.12 -0.31 5.20
CA GLY A 33 16.62 -0.96 6.39
C GLY A 33 17.21 -2.36 6.43
N LYS A 34 18.32 -2.54 7.14
CA LYS A 34 19.06 -3.79 7.37
C LYS A 34 19.09 -4.69 6.13
N THR A 35 20.17 -4.62 5.39
CA THR A 35 20.58 -5.66 4.44
C THR A 35 20.56 -6.99 5.17
N GLY A 36 19.48 -7.76 5.01
CA GLY A 36 19.52 -9.17 5.34
C GLY A 36 20.69 -9.77 4.55
N GLU A 37 21.56 -10.49 5.23
CA GLU A 37 22.64 -11.25 4.64
C GLU A 37 22.13 -11.92 3.36
N LYS A 38 22.84 -11.76 2.24
CA LYS A 38 22.59 -12.54 1.03
C LYS A 38 22.69 -14.00 1.44
N GLY A 39 21.56 -14.69 1.50
CA GLY A 39 21.53 -16.12 1.80
C GLY A 39 22.44 -16.82 0.81
N ALA A 40 23.50 -17.44 1.30
CA ALA A 40 24.44 -18.17 0.47
C ALA A 40 23.66 -19.26 -0.28
N GLY A 41 23.59 -19.15 -1.62
CA GLY A 41 22.97 -20.17 -2.50
C GLY A 41 21.68 -19.77 -3.20
N LEU A 42 21.10 -18.54 -2.99
CA LEU A 42 19.93 -18.08 -3.74
C LEU A 42 20.35 -17.52 -5.10
N ARG A 43 19.61 -17.91 -6.18
CA ARG A 43 19.76 -17.29 -7.49
C ARG A 43 18.81 -16.09 -7.64
N GLY A 44 19.15 -15.18 -8.53
CA GLY A 44 18.25 -14.07 -8.89
C GLY A 44 16.98 -14.54 -9.60
N LEU A 45 15.94 -13.71 -9.54
CA LEU A 45 14.67 -13.87 -10.25
C LEU A 45 14.91 -13.89 -11.77
N GLN A 46 14.21 -14.76 -12.49
CA GLN A 46 14.25 -14.91 -13.95
C GLN A 46 12.83 -14.79 -14.52
N GLU A 47 12.71 -14.52 -15.83
CA GLU A 47 11.41 -14.41 -16.50
C GLU A 47 10.56 -15.68 -16.40
N ASP A 48 11.19 -16.85 -16.42
CA ASP A 48 10.47 -18.12 -16.31
C ASP A 48 9.88 -18.34 -14.92
N ASP A 49 10.47 -17.75 -13.87
CA ASP A 49 9.90 -17.80 -12.54
C ASP A 49 8.56 -17.03 -12.49
N ILE A 50 8.49 -15.88 -13.16
CA ILE A 50 7.26 -15.08 -13.21
C ILE A 50 6.12 -15.87 -13.83
N LYS A 51 6.39 -16.66 -14.86
CA LYS A 51 5.40 -17.52 -15.52
C LYS A 51 4.87 -18.64 -14.62
N MET A 52 5.62 -19.02 -13.58
CA MET A 52 5.17 -20.05 -12.64
C MET A 52 3.94 -19.63 -11.84
N VAL A 53 3.79 -18.32 -11.51
CA VAL A 53 2.69 -17.85 -10.67
C VAL A 53 1.31 -18.12 -11.30
N PRO A 54 1.01 -17.68 -12.53
CA PRO A 54 -0.27 -18.00 -13.16
C PRO A 54 -0.46 -19.50 -13.43
N GLU A 55 0.62 -20.27 -13.61
CA GLU A 55 0.51 -21.74 -13.73
C GLU A 55 0.10 -22.39 -12.41
N VAL A 56 0.69 -21.96 -11.30
CA VAL A 56 0.31 -22.42 -9.95
C VAL A 56 -1.15 -22.08 -9.68
N HIS A 57 -1.57 -20.85 -9.96
CA HIS A 57 -2.95 -20.43 -9.82
C HIS A 57 -3.91 -21.30 -10.65
N ARG A 58 -3.57 -21.57 -11.91
CA ARG A 58 -4.37 -22.44 -12.80
C ARG A 58 -4.48 -23.87 -12.29
N LYS A 59 -3.39 -24.43 -11.74
CA LYS A 59 -3.36 -25.81 -11.22
C LYS A 59 -4.16 -25.96 -9.93
N LEU A 60 -4.08 -24.99 -9.04
CA LEU A 60 -4.76 -25.00 -7.74
C LEU A 60 -6.23 -24.59 -7.84
N GLY A 61 -6.54 -23.69 -8.79
CA GLY A 61 -7.81 -22.97 -8.82
C GLY A 61 -7.86 -21.84 -7.79
N ALA A 62 -8.82 -20.93 -7.96
CA ALA A 62 -8.89 -19.69 -7.18
C ALA A 62 -9.06 -19.93 -5.66
N GLN A 63 -9.88 -20.91 -5.28
CA GLN A 63 -10.14 -21.16 -3.84
C GLN A 63 -8.88 -21.67 -3.11
N GLN A 64 -8.20 -22.67 -3.65
CA GLN A 64 -7.01 -23.23 -3.01
C GLN A 64 -5.82 -22.25 -3.09
N PHE A 65 -5.71 -21.47 -4.18
CA PHE A 65 -4.72 -20.40 -4.30
C PHE A 65 -4.92 -19.34 -3.19
N LYS A 66 -6.15 -18.91 -2.97
CA LYS A 66 -6.50 -18.00 -1.87
C LYS A 66 -6.01 -18.53 -0.52
N GLU A 67 -6.33 -19.78 -0.20
CA GLU A 67 -6.01 -20.39 1.09
C GLU A 67 -4.51 -20.46 1.38
N ILE A 68 -3.69 -20.63 0.35
CA ILE A 68 -2.24 -20.79 0.48
C ILE A 68 -1.51 -19.44 0.41
N PHE A 69 -1.93 -18.56 -0.51
CA PHE A 69 -1.13 -17.40 -0.89
C PHE A 69 -1.71 -16.06 -0.49
N VAL A 70 -3.04 -15.95 -0.30
CA VAL A 70 -3.65 -14.67 0.01
C VAL A 70 -3.74 -14.48 1.51
N GLN A 71 -3.22 -13.37 1.98
CA GLN A 71 -3.34 -12.91 3.36
C GLN A 71 -4.13 -11.60 3.41
N ASN A 72 -4.51 -11.20 4.60
CA ASN A 72 -5.10 -9.90 4.83
C ASN A 72 -4.54 -9.26 6.09
N GLN A 73 -4.58 -7.93 6.13
CA GLN A 73 -4.29 -7.13 7.30
C GLN A 73 -5.42 -6.13 7.53
N ARG A 74 -5.84 -5.99 8.77
CA ARG A 74 -6.97 -5.12 9.14
C ARG A 74 -6.51 -3.68 9.28
N MET A 75 -7.37 -2.77 8.83
CA MET A 75 -7.31 -1.35 9.16
C MET A 75 -8.39 -1.04 10.16
N ALA A 76 -8.06 -0.28 11.19
CA ALA A 76 -9.00 0.07 12.25
C ALA A 76 -9.10 1.58 12.46
N ASP A 77 -10.32 2.04 12.75
CA ASP A 77 -10.58 3.35 13.33
C ASP A 77 -10.36 3.24 14.84
N ILE A 78 -9.34 3.93 15.34
CA ILE A 78 -8.94 3.93 16.75
C ILE A 78 -9.00 5.37 17.24
N LYS A 79 -10.12 5.74 17.84
CA LYS A 79 -10.32 7.08 18.42
C LYS A 79 -10.03 7.09 19.93
N PRO A 80 -9.50 8.19 20.48
CA PRO A 80 -9.28 8.33 21.91
C PRO A 80 -10.54 7.98 22.71
N GLY A 81 -10.38 7.14 23.72
CA GLY A 81 -11.48 6.74 24.62
C GLY A 81 -12.54 5.80 24.03
N LYS A 82 -12.43 5.41 22.75
CA LYS A 82 -13.36 4.48 22.09
C LYS A 82 -12.74 3.10 21.91
N LYS A 83 -13.60 2.09 21.72
CA LYS A 83 -13.14 0.76 21.32
C LYS A 83 -12.69 0.80 19.87
N PRO A 84 -11.54 0.17 19.51
CA PRO A 84 -11.13 0.03 18.12
C PRO A 84 -12.21 -0.66 17.27
N GLU A 85 -12.46 -0.14 16.08
CA GLU A 85 -13.43 -0.68 15.14
C GLU A 85 -12.73 -1.04 13.82
N GLU A 86 -12.91 -2.28 13.34
CA GLU A 86 -12.41 -2.71 12.03
C GLU A 86 -13.11 -1.90 10.92
N LEU A 87 -12.32 -1.15 10.14
CA LEU A 87 -12.83 -0.34 9.04
C LEU A 87 -12.88 -1.14 7.73
N MET A 88 -11.78 -1.78 7.38
CA MET A 88 -11.63 -2.61 6.17
C MET A 88 -10.45 -3.55 6.30
N LYS A 89 -10.31 -4.45 5.31
CA LYS A 89 -9.17 -5.38 5.20
C LYS A 89 -8.41 -5.11 3.91
N GLU A 90 -7.11 -5.00 4.01
CA GLU A 90 -6.22 -5.10 2.85
C GLU A 90 -5.99 -6.57 2.52
N TYR A 91 -6.18 -6.95 1.26
CA TYR A 91 -5.84 -8.29 0.77
C TYR A 91 -4.64 -8.23 -0.15
N PHE A 92 -3.69 -9.12 0.07
CA PHE A 92 -2.45 -9.18 -0.70
C PHE A 92 -1.95 -10.63 -0.84
N ILE A 93 -1.11 -10.84 -1.86
CA ILE A 93 -0.42 -12.13 -2.02
C ILE A 93 0.85 -12.10 -1.16
N SER A 94 0.96 -13.07 -0.27
CA SER A 94 2.10 -13.20 0.66
C SER A 94 3.38 -13.56 -0.08
N MET A 95 4.36 -12.66 -0.02
CA MET A 95 5.70 -12.89 -0.56
C MET A 95 6.42 -14.04 0.17
N GLU A 96 6.13 -14.24 1.45
CA GLU A 96 6.65 -15.35 2.24
C GLU A 96 6.09 -16.68 1.73
N ALA A 97 4.78 -16.77 1.50
CA ALA A 97 4.15 -17.95 0.94
C ALA A 97 4.68 -18.25 -0.48
N LEU A 98 4.87 -17.23 -1.32
CA LEU A 98 5.48 -17.38 -2.64
C LEU A 98 6.91 -17.91 -2.54
N LYS A 99 7.75 -17.34 -1.68
CA LYS A 99 9.10 -17.86 -1.44
C LYS A 99 9.08 -19.31 -1.00
N LYS A 100 8.22 -19.66 -0.08
CA LYS A 100 8.12 -21.03 0.47
C LYS A 100 7.66 -22.06 -0.57
N HIS A 101 6.67 -21.73 -1.39
CA HIS A 101 5.95 -22.71 -2.21
C HIS A 101 6.26 -22.62 -3.71
N VAL A 102 6.71 -21.46 -4.19
CA VAL A 102 6.96 -21.23 -5.64
C VAL A 102 8.43 -20.94 -5.90
N PHE A 103 9.07 -20.15 -5.05
CA PHE A 103 10.41 -19.60 -5.25
C PHE A 103 11.42 -19.95 -4.13
N PRO A 104 11.54 -21.22 -3.69
CA PRO A 104 12.34 -21.56 -2.49
C PRO A 104 13.82 -21.19 -2.61
N ASN A 105 14.36 -21.10 -3.83
CA ASN A 105 15.76 -20.83 -4.10
C ASN A 105 15.99 -19.52 -4.87
N VAL A 106 15.00 -18.60 -4.87
CA VAL A 106 15.05 -17.35 -5.63
C VAL A 106 15.12 -16.16 -4.69
N GLU A 107 16.10 -15.28 -4.93
CA GLU A 107 16.12 -13.96 -4.31
C GLU A 107 15.28 -12.99 -5.11
N LEU A 108 14.22 -12.50 -4.49
CA LEU A 108 13.26 -11.58 -5.12
C LEU A 108 13.68 -10.12 -4.97
N ARG A 109 14.48 -9.79 -3.93
CA ARG A 109 14.93 -8.43 -3.68
C ARG A 109 16.02 -8.02 -4.67
N GLY A 110 15.97 -6.78 -5.12
CA GLY A 110 16.98 -6.24 -6.05
C GLY A 110 16.85 -6.73 -7.49
N ALA A 111 15.75 -7.40 -7.85
CA ALA A 111 15.51 -7.89 -9.21
C ALA A 111 15.05 -6.78 -10.20
N GLY A 112 14.93 -5.53 -9.74
CA GLY A 112 14.61 -4.39 -10.60
C GLY A 112 13.33 -4.60 -11.41
N ASN A 113 13.42 -4.45 -12.74
CA ASN A 113 12.28 -4.58 -13.64
C ASN A 113 11.59 -5.96 -13.59
N LEU A 114 12.33 -7.04 -13.34
CA LEU A 114 11.71 -8.37 -13.17
C LEU A 114 10.82 -8.44 -11.93
N PHE A 115 11.19 -7.74 -10.86
CA PHE A 115 10.33 -7.65 -9.68
C PHE A 115 9.04 -6.87 -9.99
N ASN A 116 9.12 -5.79 -10.75
CA ASN A 116 7.93 -5.06 -11.20
C ASN A 116 7.02 -5.95 -12.06
N GLN A 117 7.58 -6.71 -13.01
CA GLN A 117 6.80 -7.67 -13.80
C GLN A 117 6.16 -8.77 -12.94
N LEU A 118 6.86 -9.23 -11.90
CA LEU A 118 6.29 -10.18 -10.94
C LEU A 118 5.10 -9.55 -10.22
N THR A 119 5.22 -8.33 -9.69
CA THR A 119 4.12 -7.67 -8.96
C THR A 119 2.90 -7.43 -9.86
N ILE A 120 3.08 -7.00 -11.12
CA ILE A 120 1.98 -6.90 -12.10
C ILE A 120 1.32 -8.27 -12.35
N THR A 121 2.10 -9.34 -12.35
CA THR A 121 1.57 -10.71 -12.50
C THR A 121 0.78 -11.13 -11.27
N LEU A 122 1.24 -10.77 -10.07
CA LEU A 122 0.54 -11.01 -8.82
C LEU A 122 -0.79 -10.25 -8.76
N ASP A 123 -0.82 -8.99 -9.20
CA ASP A 123 -2.05 -8.20 -9.29
C ASP A 123 -3.10 -8.91 -10.14
N ARG A 124 -2.70 -9.38 -11.34
CA ARG A 124 -3.61 -10.12 -12.23
C ARG A 124 -4.17 -11.39 -11.58
N VAL A 125 -3.35 -12.13 -10.85
CA VAL A 125 -3.79 -13.34 -10.16
C VAL A 125 -4.69 -13.00 -8.98
N LEU A 126 -4.38 -11.94 -8.22
CA LEU A 126 -5.22 -11.47 -7.12
C LEU A 126 -6.60 -11.05 -7.62
N ILE A 127 -6.67 -10.29 -8.71
CA ILE A 127 -7.93 -9.86 -9.35
C ILE A 127 -8.75 -11.08 -9.78
N LYS A 128 -8.14 -12.07 -10.43
CA LYS A 128 -8.83 -13.32 -10.83
C LYS A 128 -9.34 -14.15 -9.64
N THR A 129 -8.74 -13.95 -8.47
CA THR A 129 -9.10 -14.66 -7.24
C THR A 129 -10.12 -13.87 -6.40
N PHE A 130 -10.40 -12.60 -6.78
CA PHE A 130 -11.07 -11.62 -5.92
C PHE A 130 -12.45 -12.06 -5.43
N ASP A 131 -13.27 -12.66 -6.25
CA ASP A 131 -14.61 -13.13 -5.84
C ASP A 131 -14.53 -14.26 -4.79
N ASN A 132 -13.46 -15.04 -4.79
CA ASN A 132 -13.20 -16.02 -3.73
C ASN A 132 -12.63 -15.36 -2.47
N ILE A 133 -11.90 -14.25 -2.61
CA ILE A 133 -11.31 -13.50 -1.49
C ILE A 133 -12.40 -12.76 -0.74
N ASN A 134 -13.24 -12.01 -1.45
CA ASN A 134 -14.25 -11.13 -0.91
C ASN A 134 -15.64 -11.35 -1.54
N PRO A 135 -16.25 -12.55 -1.35
CA PRO A 135 -17.51 -12.91 -2.02
C PRO A 135 -18.69 -12.02 -1.59
N GLY A 136 -18.60 -11.43 -0.39
CA GLY A 136 -19.62 -10.51 0.12
C GLY A 136 -19.39 -9.06 -0.26
N ARG A 137 -18.35 -8.75 -1.03
CA ARG A 137 -17.94 -7.39 -1.43
C ARG A 137 -17.96 -6.39 -0.28
N LYS A 138 -17.44 -6.82 0.88
CA LYS A 138 -17.23 -5.96 2.04
C LYS A 138 -16.14 -4.93 1.73
N SER A 139 -16.10 -3.85 2.51
CA SER A 139 -15.03 -2.86 2.39
C SER A 139 -13.66 -3.50 2.50
N CYS A 140 -12.86 -3.29 1.49
CA CYS A 140 -11.51 -3.85 1.42
C CYS A 140 -10.60 -2.99 0.55
N SER A 141 -9.30 -3.21 0.69
CA SER A 141 -8.31 -2.67 -0.24
C SER A 141 -7.48 -3.78 -0.89
N ILE A 142 -6.97 -3.47 -2.06
CA ILE A 142 -6.03 -4.30 -2.82
C ILE A 142 -4.94 -3.45 -3.44
N ASN A 143 -3.72 -3.95 -3.41
CA ASN A 143 -2.58 -3.31 -4.06
C ASN A 143 -2.64 -3.50 -5.57
N LEU A 144 -2.35 -2.45 -6.33
CA LEU A 144 -2.21 -2.49 -7.78
C LEU A 144 -1.01 -1.68 -8.26
N ASN A 145 -0.37 -2.16 -9.32
CA ASN A 145 0.50 -1.34 -10.15
C ASN A 145 -0.36 -0.59 -11.19
N VAL A 146 0.09 0.59 -11.60
CA VAL A 146 -0.62 1.41 -12.61
C VAL A 146 -0.85 0.61 -13.90
N GLU A 147 0.18 -0.14 -14.34
CA GLU A 147 0.11 -1.01 -15.53
C GLU A 147 -0.98 -2.08 -15.45
N SER A 148 -1.29 -2.53 -14.24
CA SER A 148 -2.28 -3.59 -14.02
C SER A 148 -3.69 -3.16 -14.40
N VAL A 149 -3.99 -1.86 -14.31
CA VAL A 149 -5.30 -1.28 -14.66
C VAL A 149 -5.58 -1.39 -16.17
N PHE A 150 -4.55 -1.38 -17.01
CA PHE A 150 -4.66 -1.48 -18.47
C PHE A 150 -4.61 -2.92 -18.99
N THR A 151 -4.74 -3.91 -18.11
CA THR A 151 -4.75 -5.30 -18.51
C THR A 151 -6.17 -5.79 -18.80
N ARG A 152 -6.27 -6.73 -19.75
CA ARG A 152 -7.56 -7.41 -20.03
C ARG A 152 -8.18 -8.01 -18.75
N THR A 153 -7.37 -8.50 -17.82
CA THR A 153 -7.86 -9.04 -16.54
C THR A 153 -8.59 -7.99 -15.71
N PHE A 154 -8.09 -6.77 -15.68
CA PHE A 154 -8.75 -5.68 -14.95
C PHE A 154 -10.00 -5.18 -15.69
N GLU A 155 -9.95 -5.14 -17.02
CA GLU A 155 -11.12 -4.81 -17.85
C GLU A 155 -12.27 -5.81 -17.63
N GLU A 156 -11.96 -7.12 -17.65
CA GLU A 156 -12.91 -8.19 -17.35
C GLU A 156 -13.47 -8.03 -15.93
N PHE A 157 -12.61 -7.74 -14.95
CA PHE A 157 -13.05 -7.49 -13.57
C PHE A 157 -14.02 -6.30 -13.46
N LEU A 158 -13.76 -5.21 -14.16
CA LEU A 158 -14.68 -4.06 -14.21
C LEU A 158 -15.99 -4.40 -14.93
N GLY A 159 -15.94 -5.23 -15.97
CA GLY A 159 -17.10 -5.70 -16.75
C GLY A 159 -17.95 -6.69 -15.96
N ASP A 160 -17.32 -7.67 -15.34
CA ASP A 160 -17.97 -8.72 -14.56
C ASP A 160 -18.60 -8.21 -13.26
N SER A 161 -18.22 -7.01 -12.80
CA SER A 161 -18.88 -6.37 -11.66
C SER A 161 -20.37 -6.10 -11.90
N GLY A 162 -20.89 -6.41 -13.12
CA GLY A 162 -22.32 -6.43 -13.42
C GLY A 162 -23.03 -5.10 -13.16
N GLY A 163 -22.30 -3.99 -13.27
CA GLY A 163 -22.77 -2.68 -12.86
C GLY A 163 -22.79 -2.48 -11.34
N THR A 164 -22.24 -3.42 -10.56
CA THR A 164 -22.09 -3.26 -9.11
C THR A 164 -21.04 -2.17 -8.85
N PRO A 165 -21.37 -1.13 -8.08
CA PRO A 165 -20.43 -0.08 -7.77
C PRO A 165 -19.19 -0.66 -7.08
N LEU A 166 -17.99 -0.17 -7.44
CA LEU A 166 -16.74 -0.52 -6.77
C LEU A 166 -16.56 0.24 -5.43
N SER A 167 -17.63 0.85 -4.90
CA SER A 167 -17.62 1.77 -3.77
C SER A 167 -17.06 1.19 -2.47
N ASN A 168 -16.97 -0.14 -2.39
CA ASN A 168 -16.37 -0.83 -1.24
C ASN A 168 -14.94 -1.30 -1.51
N ILE A 169 -14.35 -0.96 -2.66
CA ILE A 169 -13.01 -1.38 -3.02
C ILE A 169 -12.10 -0.16 -3.11
N VAL A 170 -11.04 -0.18 -2.32
CA VAL A 170 -9.95 0.79 -2.37
C VAL A 170 -8.79 0.17 -3.14
N PHE A 171 -8.38 0.81 -4.23
CA PHE A 171 -7.22 0.42 -5.00
C PHE A 171 -6.00 1.20 -4.50
N GLU A 172 -5.00 0.48 -4.00
CA GLU A 172 -3.80 1.08 -3.43
C GLU A 172 -2.69 1.12 -4.47
N PHE A 173 -2.20 2.32 -4.75
CA PHE A 173 -1.07 2.56 -5.65
C PHE A 173 0.10 3.14 -4.88
N ARG A 174 1.28 2.57 -5.06
CA ARG A 174 2.49 3.10 -4.46
C ARG A 174 2.84 4.47 -5.05
N GLN A 175 3.26 5.39 -4.19
CA GLN A 175 3.62 6.75 -4.57
C GLN A 175 4.69 6.80 -5.68
N ASP A 176 5.71 5.94 -5.60
CA ASP A 176 6.77 5.84 -6.61
C ASP A 176 6.25 5.34 -7.96
N ASN A 177 5.37 4.33 -7.98
CA ASN A 177 4.78 3.81 -9.22
C ASN A 177 3.87 4.87 -9.89
N ILE A 178 3.08 5.62 -9.11
CA ILE A 178 2.29 6.75 -9.60
C ILE A 178 3.18 7.78 -10.29
N LEU A 179 4.29 8.16 -9.65
CA LEU A 179 5.18 9.21 -10.18
C LEU A 179 5.97 8.77 -11.41
N GLN A 180 6.30 7.49 -11.50
CA GLN A 180 6.96 6.91 -12.68
C GLN A 180 6.03 6.85 -13.90
N GLN A 181 4.72 6.77 -13.69
CA GLN A 181 3.70 6.59 -14.72
C GLN A 181 2.53 7.56 -14.51
N PHE A 182 2.86 8.82 -14.34
CA PHE A 182 1.90 9.83 -13.89
C PHE A 182 0.72 10.02 -14.85
N ASP A 183 0.98 10.08 -16.13
CA ASP A 183 -0.06 10.29 -17.16
C ASP A 183 -0.99 9.06 -17.25
N GLU A 184 -0.42 7.86 -17.23
CA GLU A 184 -1.17 6.61 -17.21
C GLU A 184 -1.99 6.48 -15.91
N PHE A 185 -1.41 6.90 -14.78
CA PHE A 185 -2.13 6.90 -13.51
C PHE A 185 -3.36 7.81 -13.53
N GLN A 186 -3.29 8.99 -14.15
CA GLN A 186 -4.47 9.87 -14.27
C GLN A 186 -5.62 9.16 -15.00
N ILE A 187 -5.32 8.47 -16.10
CA ILE A 187 -6.31 7.69 -16.86
C ILE A 187 -6.86 6.53 -16.01
N ALA A 188 -5.98 5.82 -15.28
CA ALA A 188 -6.38 4.73 -14.38
C ALA A 188 -7.28 5.23 -13.24
N ALA A 189 -6.95 6.39 -12.65
CA ALA A 189 -7.71 7.00 -11.58
C ALA A 189 -9.12 7.41 -12.05
N ASP A 190 -9.23 8.04 -13.22
CA ASP A 190 -10.52 8.40 -13.83
C ASP A 190 -11.36 7.15 -14.11
N LEU A 191 -10.75 6.09 -14.63
CA LEU A 191 -11.44 4.82 -14.90
C LEU A 191 -12.01 4.20 -13.62
N ILE A 192 -11.21 4.14 -12.56
CA ILE A 192 -11.61 3.54 -11.27
C ILE A 192 -12.70 4.39 -10.60
N THR A 193 -12.49 5.70 -10.50
CA THR A 193 -13.41 6.59 -9.78
C THR A 193 -14.73 6.75 -10.50
N SER A 194 -14.74 6.74 -11.84
CA SER A 194 -15.98 6.74 -12.65
C SER A 194 -16.86 5.50 -12.42
N ARG A 195 -16.28 4.40 -11.91
CA ARG A 195 -16.99 3.18 -11.50
C ARG A 195 -17.29 3.11 -10.01
N GLY A 196 -17.00 4.21 -9.27
CA GLY A 196 -17.23 4.33 -7.83
C GLY A 196 -16.14 3.68 -6.96
N GLY A 197 -15.05 3.21 -7.55
CA GLY A 197 -13.87 2.73 -6.79
C GLY A 197 -13.15 3.88 -6.10
N LEU A 198 -12.46 3.56 -5.01
CA LEU A 198 -11.70 4.51 -4.21
C LEU A 198 -10.19 4.30 -4.43
N ILE A 199 -9.41 5.36 -4.25
CA ILE A 199 -7.97 5.33 -4.44
C ILE A 199 -7.26 5.61 -3.13
N ALA A 200 -6.26 4.80 -2.82
CA ALA A 200 -5.28 5.07 -1.78
C ALA A 200 -3.90 5.27 -2.41
N VAL A 201 -3.21 6.31 -1.98
CA VAL A 201 -1.76 6.47 -2.25
C VAL A 201 -1.01 5.78 -1.13
N ASP A 202 -0.26 4.73 -1.49
CA ASP A 202 0.49 3.90 -0.54
C ASP A 202 1.98 4.25 -0.53
N ALA A 203 2.70 3.73 0.46
CA ALA A 203 4.15 3.89 0.64
C ALA A 203 4.60 5.36 0.75
N ILE A 204 3.81 6.20 1.40
CA ILE A 204 4.23 7.55 1.75
C ILE A 204 5.12 7.47 2.99
N TYR A 205 6.31 8.01 2.91
CA TYR A 205 7.18 8.15 4.08
C TYR A 205 6.91 9.48 4.79
N PRO A 206 7.09 9.57 6.12
CA PRO A 206 6.90 10.80 6.87
C PRO A 206 7.57 12.02 6.24
N GLU A 207 8.79 11.84 5.72
CA GLU A 207 9.59 12.90 5.10
C GLU A 207 9.10 13.29 3.70
N THR A 208 8.21 12.51 3.11
CA THR A 208 7.66 12.76 1.76
C THR A 208 6.22 13.26 1.79
N VAL A 209 5.63 13.37 2.98
CA VAL A 209 4.31 13.99 3.14
C VAL A 209 4.37 15.44 2.66
N GLY A 210 3.39 15.84 1.84
CA GLY A 210 3.34 17.19 1.26
C GLY A 210 4.18 17.41 0.01
N LEU A 211 5.05 16.45 -0.40
CA LEU A 211 5.79 16.56 -1.66
C LEU A 211 4.89 16.49 -2.90
N VAL A 212 3.79 15.75 -2.79
CA VAL A 212 2.82 15.54 -3.86
C VAL A 212 1.47 16.02 -3.40
N ASN A 213 0.77 16.76 -4.25
CA ASN A 213 -0.61 17.13 -3.98
C ASN A 213 -1.52 15.91 -4.19
N LEU A 214 -1.79 15.18 -3.11
CA LEU A 214 -2.57 13.94 -3.12
C LEU A 214 -4.02 14.14 -3.59
N HIS A 215 -4.58 15.34 -3.40
CA HIS A 215 -5.92 15.66 -3.90
C HIS A 215 -5.99 15.62 -5.44
N ARG A 216 -4.91 16.02 -6.13
CA ARG A 216 -4.83 15.90 -7.59
C ARG A 216 -4.67 14.46 -8.09
N LEU A 217 -4.42 13.52 -7.20
CA LEU A 217 -4.33 12.09 -7.50
C LEU A 217 -5.65 11.35 -7.29
N HIS A 218 -6.77 12.06 -7.13
CA HIS A 218 -8.07 11.48 -6.80
C HIS A 218 -8.04 10.60 -5.54
N ALA A 219 -7.05 10.81 -4.67
CA ALA A 219 -6.86 10.01 -3.47
C ALA A 219 -7.98 10.26 -2.45
N THR A 220 -8.57 9.18 -1.96
CA THR A 220 -9.46 9.16 -0.80
C THR A 220 -8.66 8.85 0.46
N PHE A 221 -7.65 8.01 0.33
CA PHE A 221 -6.79 7.58 1.42
C PHE A 221 -5.32 7.83 1.09
N ALA A 222 -4.51 8.04 2.15
CA ALA A 222 -3.07 8.18 2.07
C ALA A 222 -2.41 7.35 3.17
N LYS A 223 -1.62 6.33 2.82
CA LYS A 223 -0.96 5.43 3.77
C LYS A 223 0.47 5.87 4.04
N ILE A 224 0.71 6.32 5.26
CA ILE A 224 2.04 6.71 5.75
C ILE A 224 2.68 5.50 6.41
N PHE A 225 3.85 5.10 5.94
CA PHE A 225 4.61 4.00 6.51
C PHE A 225 5.32 4.43 7.79
N TRP A 226 4.87 3.85 8.91
CA TRP A 226 5.54 4.01 10.19
C TRP A 226 6.88 3.30 10.20
N ARG A 227 7.90 3.92 10.78
CA ARG A 227 9.23 3.37 10.97
C ARG A 227 9.90 4.04 12.18
N PRO A 228 10.94 3.45 12.76
CA PRO A 228 11.72 4.10 13.82
C PRO A 228 12.20 5.49 13.41
N GLY A 229 11.98 6.50 14.26
CA GLY A 229 12.25 7.92 13.99
C GLY A 229 11.09 8.67 13.33
N ALA A 230 9.99 7.99 12.98
CA ALA A 230 8.81 8.65 12.43
C ALA A 230 8.10 9.55 13.44
N GLU A 231 8.24 9.27 14.73
CA GLU A 231 7.74 10.08 15.84
C GLU A 231 8.30 11.52 15.85
N GLU A 232 9.52 11.70 15.33
CA GLU A 232 10.16 13.02 15.23
C GLU A 232 9.87 13.70 13.87
N THR A 233 9.68 12.92 12.82
CA THR A 233 9.60 13.42 11.45
C THR A 233 8.18 13.66 10.97
N LEU A 234 7.21 12.85 11.37
CA LEU A 234 5.82 12.97 10.93
C LEU A 234 5.12 14.24 11.44
N PRO A 235 5.37 14.76 12.65
CA PRO A 235 4.78 16.03 13.08
C PRO A 235 5.24 17.25 12.29
N VAL A 236 6.37 17.20 11.61
CA VAL A 236 6.93 18.33 10.84
C VAL A 236 5.98 18.81 9.74
N PRO A 237 5.38 17.96 8.89
CA PRO A 237 4.39 18.38 7.91
C PRO A 237 2.95 18.48 8.47
N GLY A 238 2.75 18.66 9.77
CA GLY A 238 1.45 18.62 10.41
C GLY A 238 0.43 19.59 9.79
N ASP A 239 0.85 20.81 9.45
CA ASP A 239 -0.01 21.79 8.79
C ASP A 239 -0.46 21.33 7.40
N GLU A 240 0.42 20.65 6.64
CA GLU A 240 0.08 20.09 5.33
C GLU A 240 -0.85 18.88 5.47
N ILE A 241 -0.65 18.03 6.48
CA ILE A 241 -1.56 16.94 6.81
C ILE A 241 -2.95 17.49 7.10
N LYS A 242 -3.04 18.48 7.99
CA LYS A 242 -4.31 19.12 8.36
C LYS A 242 -5.03 19.71 7.15
N LYS A 243 -4.32 20.44 6.32
CA LYS A 243 -4.86 21.02 5.09
C LYS A 243 -5.44 19.96 4.15
N MET A 244 -4.77 18.80 4.00
CA MET A 244 -5.27 17.72 3.17
C MET A 244 -6.47 17.01 3.80
N GLN A 245 -6.50 16.86 5.13
CA GLN A 245 -7.66 16.34 5.86
C GLN A 245 -8.89 17.26 5.69
N ASP A 246 -8.70 18.58 5.76
CA ASP A 246 -9.76 19.55 5.53
C ASP A 246 -10.34 19.50 4.11
N GLN A 247 -9.58 18.95 3.15
CA GLN A 247 -10.01 18.65 1.79
C GLN A 247 -10.64 17.26 1.64
N GLY A 248 -10.79 16.50 2.72
CA GLY A 248 -11.45 15.20 2.74
C GLY A 248 -10.53 13.99 2.60
N LEU A 249 -9.18 14.17 2.59
CA LEU A 249 -8.24 13.06 2.56
C LEU A 249 -8.17 12.36 3.92
N ILE A 250 -8.21 11.05 3.93
CA ILE A 250 -8.08 10.22 5.12
C ILE A 250 -6.67 9.64 5.17
N PHE A 251 -5.91 10.04 6.19
CA PHE A 251 -4.60 9.44 6.44
C PHE A 251 -4.71 8.14 7.21
N ILE A 252 -3.86 7.18 6.86
CA ILE A 252 -3.70 5.88 7.53
C ILE A 252 -2.23 5.77 7.94
N ILE A 253 -1.94 5.55 9.21
CA ILE A 253 -0.58 5.19 9.64
C ILE A 253 -0.49 3.67 9.59
N ALA A 254 0.38 3.17 8.71
CA ALA A 254 0.56 1.76 8.43
C ALA A 254 1.90 1.22 8.97
N ARG A 255 1.98 -0.11 9.14
CA ARG A 255 3.15 -0.83 9.69
C ARG A 255 3.42 -0.56 11.16
N LEU A 256 2.36 -0.41 11.95
CA LEU A 256 2.51 -0.24 13.39
C LEU A 256 2.83 -1.56 14.09
N ASP A 257 3.95 -1.59 14.80
CA ASP A 257 4.39 -2.69 15.65
C ASP A 257 4.22 -2.38 17.15
N ASP A 258 3.92 -1.12 17.50
CA ASP A 258 3.69 -0.63 18.86
C ASP A 258 2.67 0.52 18.90
N GLU A 259 2.41 1.07 20.10
CA GLU A 259 1.43 2.13 20.33
C GLU A 259 1.92 3.55 19.96
N THR A 260 3.22 3.72 19.76
CA THR A 260 3.82 5.07 19.56
C THR A 260 3.21 5.79 18.38
N GLY A 261 3.02 5.07 17.27
CA GLY A 261 2.42 5.65 16.07
C GLY A 261 0.94 6.02 16.24
N ILE A 262 0.21 5.39 17.15
CA ILE A 262 -1.18 5.77 17.46
C ILE A 262 -1.20 7.10 18.19
N GLN A 263 -0.30 7.32 19.16
CA GLN A 263 -0.20 8.59 19.90
C GLN A 263 0.13 9.74 18.96
N VAL A 264 1.15 9.58 18.13
CA VAL A 264 1.53 10.60 17.12
C VAL A 264 0.40 10.85 16.11
N GLY A 265 -0.31 9.79 15.72
CA GLY A 265 -1.47 9.92 14.83
C GLY A 265 -2.56 10.77 15.45
N HIS A 266 -2.91 10.52 16.71
CA HIS A 266 -3.93 11.32 17.42
C HIS A 266 -3.56 12.79 17.54
N ASP A 267 -2.29 13.12 17.77
CA ASP A 267 -1.78 14.50 17.82
C ASP A 267 -1.95 15.22 16.46
N LEU A 268 -2.09 14.45 15.37
CA LEU A 268 -2.30 14.94 14.00
C LEU A 268 -3.74 14.73 13.49
N ASP A 269 -4.69 14.42 14.37
CA ASP A 269 -6.08 14.06 13.99
C ASP A 269 -6.20 12.85 13.06
N ILE A 270 -5.18 11.97 13.04
CA ILE A 270 -5.22 10.71 12.29
C ILE A 270 -5.76 9.62 13.21
N ASN A 271 -6.85 8.97 12.80
CA ASN A 271 -7.53 7.94 13.61
C ASN A 271 -7.56 6.57 12.93
N VAL A 272 -7.04 6.44 11.72
CA VAL A 272 -7.03 5.16 11.00
C VAL A 272 -5.62 4.57 11.01
N PHE A 273 -5.53 3.30 11.42
CA PHE A 273 -4.27 2.64 11.67
C PHE A 273 -4.26 1.22 11.11
N GLN A 274 -3.05 0.73 10.75
CA GLN A 274 -2.80 -0.61 10.26
C GLN A 274 -1.45 -1.12 10.74
N GLY A 275 -1.37 -2.41 11.07
CA GLY A 275 -0.13 -3.06 11.52
C GLY A 275 -0.39 -4.24 12.42
N PHE A 276 0.66 -4.94 12.81
CA PHE A 276 0.52 -6.09 13.71
C PHE A 276 -0.02 -5.68 15.09
N TYR A 277 0.40 -4.52 15.58
CA TYR A 277 -0.14 -3.98 16.83
C TYR A 277 -1.66 -3.73 16.75
N VAL A 278 -2.15 -3.22 15.61
CA VAL A 278 -3.59 -2.99 15.39
C VAL A 278 -4.36 -4.31 15.34
N ASP A 279 -3.80 -5.34 14.70
CA ASP A 279 -4.40 -6.68 14.68
C ASP A 279 -4.51 -7.25 16.09
N ASP A 280 -3.47 -7.10 16.90
CA ASP A 280 -3.47 -7.58 18.29
C ASP A 280 -4.44 -6.80 19.19
N LEU A 281 -4.63 -5.50 18.96
CA LEU A 281 -5.66 -4.69 19.63
C LEU A 281 -7.08 -5.17 19.28
N LEU A 282 -7.35 -5.40 18.00
CA LEU A 282 -8.65 -5.88 17.53
C LEU A 282 -8.97 -7.28 18.04
N ASP A 283 -7.96 -8.13 18.22
CA ASP A 283 -8.08 -9.47 18.78
C ASP A 283 -8.18 -9.49 20.32
N GLY A 284 -7.97 -8.33 20.97
CA GLY A 284 -7.95 -8.23 22.43
C GLY A 284 -6.75 -8.91 23.09
N LYS A 285 -5.67 -9.17 22.36
CA LYS A 285 -4.42 -9.75 22.87
C LYS A 285 -3.60 -8.73 23.66
N ILE A 286 -3.74 -7.46 23.33
CA ILE A 286 -3.14 -6.34 24.03
C ILE A 286 -4.26 -5.62 24.77
N GLY A 287 -4.06 -5.35 26.07
CA GLY A 287 -5.02 -4.58 26.87
C GLY A 287 -5.21 -3.20 26.25
N LYS A 288 -6.41 -2.61 26.41
CA LYS A 288 -6.75 -1.29 25.89
C LYS A 288 -5.59 -0.34 26.13
N ALA A 289 -4.99 0.17 25.04
CA ALA A 289 -4.07 1.28 25.14
C ALA A 289 -4.77 2.37 25.97
N THR A 290 -4.22 2.66 27.12
CA THR A 290 -4.73 3.73 27.99
C THR A 290 -4.27 5.02 27.34
N VAL A 291 -4.95 5.41 26.27
CA VAL A 291 -4.74 6.73 25.67
C VAL A 291 -5.42 7.70 26.60
N THR A 292 -4.62 8.24 27.50
CA THR A 292 -5.00 9.35 28.40
C THR A 292 -5.00 10.66 27.64
#